data_42187b35391745f450d4ab20a29d6bae
#
_entry.id   42187b35391745f450d4ab20a29d6bae
#
_cell.length_a   1.000
_cell.length_b   1.000
_cell.length_c   1.000
_cell.angle_alpha   90.00
_cell.angle_beta   90.00
_cell.angle_gamma   90.00
#
_symmetry.space_group_name_H-M   'P 1'
#
loop_
_entity.id
_entity.type
_entity.pdbx_description
1 polymer ?
#
loop_
_entity_poly.entity_id
_entity_poly.type
_entity_poly.pdbx_seq_one_letter_code
_entity_poly.pdbx_strand_id
1 'polypeptide(L)'
;VVHSKALDDQTLADYLESVPGMVIINRCIKGYESRCVGLDNQKGTYIATNTLINAGHRHIGYIGSNHRINDEAERKQGYLNALTEHGIPVVENAIVHSTPDFEGGEEAMINLLSYNDNLTAVVAYNDSMAAGALSVLNENNIKVPKQFSIIGFDDMPIARYLVPKLTTIRYPIDLMANYAAKLALSLVDKSLSLPINPQFNPTLVRRFSVESAYPKEEKR
;
A
#
# COMPACT_ATOMS: atom_id res chain seq x y z
N VAL A 1 18.10 -8.95 11.62
CA VAL A 1 17.18 -8.34 10.64
C VAL A 1 16.66 -7.04 11.19
N VAL A 2 16.72 -5.97 10.40
CA VAL A 2 16.32 -4.62 10.80
C VAL A 2 15.22 -4.12 9.87
N HIS A 3 14.16 -3.57 10.48
CA HIS A 3 13.15 -2.75 9.82
C HIS A 3 13.16 -1.36 10.49
N SER A 4 13.52 -0.33 9.77
CA SER A 4 13.53 1.04 10.29
C SER A 4 12.97 2.01 9.26
N LYS A 5 11.99 2.81 9.70
CA LYS A 5 11.47 3.98 8.96
C LYS A 5 12.01 5.30 9.52
N ALA A 6 12.70 5.27 10.67
CA ALA A 6 13.21 6.46 11.35
C ALA A 6 14.67 6.78 11.01
N LEU A 7 15.48 5.76 10.69
CA LEU A 7 16.88 5.97 10.33
C LEU A 7 17.02 6.37 8.85
N ASP A 8 17.95 7.26 8.54
CA ASP A 8 18.30 7.60 7.16
C ASP A 8 19.13 6.49 6.48
N ASP A 9 19.29 6.58 5.15
CA ASP A 9 20.00 5.58 4.35
C ASP A 9 21.48 5.50 4.71
N GLN A 10 22.11 6.62 5.04
CA GLN A 10 23.54 6.64 5.41
C GLN A 10 23.78 5.90 6.71
N THR A 11 22.99 6.18 7.74
CA THR A 11 23.07 5.49 9.03
C THR A 11 22.86 3.98 8.88
N LEU A 12 21.91 3.57 8.03
CA LEU A 12 21.68 2.16 7.76
C LEU A 12 22.84 1.53 6.97
N ALA A 13 23.45 2.25 6.04
CA ALA A 13 24.63 1.79 5.31
C ALA A 13 25.82 1.58 6.26
N ASP A 14 26.07 2.53 7.18
CA ASP A 14 27.15 2.42 8.18
C ASP A 14 26.95 1.18 9.08
N TYR A 15 25.71 0.88 9.46
CA TYR A 15 25.39 -0.35 10.18
C TYR A 15 25.60 -1.61 9.32
N LEU A 16 25.24 -1.56 8.04
CA LEU A 16 25.48 -2.68 7.13
C LEU A 16 26.99 -2.96 6.96
N GLU A 17 27.84 -1.97 6.99
CA GLU A 17 29.29 -2.15 6.96
C GLU A 17 29.83 -2.76 8.26
N SER A 18 29.36 -2.25 9.40
CA SER A 18 29.88 -2.66 10.73
C SER A 18 29.33 -4.01 11.22
N VAL A 19 28.17 -4.45 10.70
CA VAL A 19 27.48 -5.70 11.14
C VAL A 19 27.37 -6.68 9.99
N PRO A 20 28.28 -7.68 9.85
CA PRO A 20 28.34 -8.58 8.70
C PRO A 20 27.06 -9.35 8.39
N GLY A 21 26.31 -9.78 9.42
CA GLY A 21 25.05 -10.52 9.28
C GLY A 21 23.78 -9.66 9.22
N MET A 22 23.90 -8.33 9.12
CA MET A 22 22.73 -7.44 9.08
C MET A 22 22.00 -7.54 7.75
N VAL A 23 20.67 -7.67 7.83
CA VAL A 23 19.74 -7.63 6.69
C VAL A 23 18.65 -6.61 6.97
N ILE A 24 18.33 -5.81 5.97
CA ILE A 24 17.24 -4.82 6.02
C ILE A 24 16.01 -5.41 5.33
N ILE A 25 14.83 -5.23 5.95
CA ILE A 25 13.55 -5.65 5.40
C ILE A 25 12.67 -4.42 5.09
N ASN A 26 11.91 -4.51 4.02
CA ASN A 26 10.97 -3.48 3.54
C ASN A 26 11.61 -2.15 3.15
N ARG A 27 12.89 -2.16 2.84
CA ARG A 27 13.64 -1.02 2.33
C ARG A 27 14.87 -1.55 1.60
N CYS A 28 15.27 -0.88 0.54
CA CYS A 28 16.51 -1.19 -0.16
C CYS A 28 17.48 -0.04 -0.03
N ILE A 29 18.71 -0.33 0.40
CA ILE A 29 19.79 0.65 0.51
C ILE A 29 20.69 0.48 -0.70
N LYS A 30 20.90 1.57 -1.43
CA LYS A 30 21.75 1.59 -2.63
C LYS A 30 23.15 1.11 -2.31
N GLY A 31 23.64 0.14 -3.10
CA GLY A 31 24.94 -0.50 -2.89
C GLY A 31 24.91 -1.71 -1.95
N TYR A 32 23.77 -1.97 -1.29
CA TYR A 32 23.59 -3.11 -0.37
C TYR A 32 22.37 -3.97 -0.75
N GLU A 33 21.98 -3.97 -2.01
CA GLU A 33 20.78 -4.65 -2.53
C GLU A 33 20.76 -6.14 -2.14
N SER A 34 21.92 -6.78 -2.13
CA SER A 34 22.07 -8.20 -1.74
C SER A 34 21.77 -8.48 -0.27
N ARG A 35 21.65 -7.45 0.55
CA ARG A 35 21.35 -7.50 1.99
C ARG A 35 20.01 -6.86 2.33
N CYS A 36 19.19 -6.59 1.31
CA CYS A 36 17.87 -5.99 1.43
C CYS A 36 16.79 -6.98 0.98
N VAL A 37 15.68 -7.00 1.68
CA VAL A 37 14.49 -7.79 1.35
C VAL A 37 13.32 -6.83 1.18
N GLY A 38 12.93 -6.60 -0.06
CA GLY A 38 11.91 -5.62 -0.43
C GLY A 38 10.63 -6.21 -1.00
N LEU A 39 9.62 -5.38 -1.10
CA LEU A 39 8.35 -5.64 -1.77
C LEU A 39 8.25 -4.76 -3.02
N ASP A 40 7.57 -5.25 -4.04
CA ASP A 40 7.16 -4.43 -5.19
C ASP A 40 5.94 -3.57 -4.82
N ASN A 41 6.21 -2.46 -4.12
CA ASN A 41 5.17 -1.52 -3.67
C ASN A 41 4.43 -0.88 -4.85
N GLN A 42 5.17 -0.53 -5.91
CA GLN A 42 4.60 0.07 -7.12
C GLN A 42 3.59 -0.87 -7.78
N LYS A 43 3.95 -2.15 -7.95
CA LYS A 43 3.05 -3.17 -8.49
C LYS A 43 1.83 -3.38 -7.60
N GLY A 44 2.01 -3.34 -6.27
CA GLY A 44 0.90 -3.50 -5.32
C GLY A 44 -0.17 -2.43 -5.51
N THR A 45 0.22 -1.17 -5.51
CA THR A 45 -0.72 -0.06 -5.67
C THR A 45 -1.26 0.03 -7.11
N TYR A 46 -0.45 -0.32 -8.11
CA TYR A 46 -0.95 -0.49 -9.47
C TYR A 46 -2.10 -1.52 -9.54
N ILE A 47 -1.95 -2.69 -8.92
CA ILE A 47 -3.00 -3.72 -8.85
C ILE A 47 -4.26 -3.18 -8.16
N ALA A 48 -4.10 -2.46 -7.03
CA ALA A 48 -5.23 -1.85 -6.31
C ALA A 48 -6.00 -0.87 -7.20
N THR A 49 -5.29 0.08 -7.80
CA THR A 49 -5.88 1.12 -8.66
C THR A 49 -6.53 0.51 -9.90
N ASN A 50 -5.83 -0.41 -10.57
CA ASN A 50 -6.36 -1.12 -11.74
C ASN A 50 -7.61 -1.94 -11.40
N THR A 51 -7.72 -2.47 -10.18
CA THR A 51 -8.93 -3.16 -9.71
C THR A 51 -10.13 -2.21 -9.67
N LEU A 52 -9.97 -0.99 -9.18
CA LEU A 52 -11.02 0.03 -9.18
C LEU A 52 -11.38 0.48 -10.60
N ILE A 53 -10.39 0.69 -11.46
CA ILE A 53 -10.59 1.06 -12.86
C ILE A 53 -11.40 -0.02 -13.60
N ASN A 54 -11.07 -1.29 -13.40
CA ASN A 54 -11.78 -2.43 -13.98
C ASN A 54 -13.20 -2.59 -13.41
N ALA A 55 -13.45 -2.11 -12.19
CA ALA A 55 -14.78 -1.99 -11.61
C ALA A 55 -15.58 -0.79 -12.16
N GLY A 56 -15.01 0.00 -13.06
CA GLY A 56 -15.66 1.13 -13.73
C GLY A 56 -15.41 2.49 -13.09
N HIS A 57 -14.66 2.57 -11.99
CA HIS A 57 -14.32 3.85 -11.38
C HIS A 57 -13.38 4.66 -12.27
N ARG A 58 -13.63 5.97 -12.34
CA ARG A 58 -12.81 6.94 -13.11
C ARG A 58 -12.38 8.13 -12.26
N HIS A 59 -13.08 8.39 -11.17
CA HIS A 59 -12.76 9.42 -10.17
C HIS A 59 -12.24 8.72 -8.92
N ILE A 60 -10.93 8.46 -8.89
CA ILE A 60 -10.26 7.65 -7.87
C ILE A 60 -9.29 8.56 -7.11
N GLY A 61 -9.42 8.62 -5.79
CA GLY A 61 -8.48 9.32 -4.93
C GLY A 61 -7.33 8.43 -4.44
N TYR A 62 -6.28 9.06 -3.94
CA TYR A 62 -5.17 8.40 -3.28
C TYR A 62 -4.89 9.04 -1.91
N ILE A 63 -4.87 8.23 -0.87
CA ILE A 63 -4.45 8.60 0.47
C ILE A 63 -3.05 8.05 0.69
N GLY A 64 -2.05 8.94 0.72
CA GLY A 64 -0.65 8.62 0.90
C GLY A 64 -0.13 8.92 2.30
N SER A 65 1.07 8.44 2.60
CA SER A 65 1.79 8.75 3.83
C SER A 65 2.59 10.05 3.69
N ASN A 66 2.59 10.88 4.74
CA ASN A 66 3.44 12.08 4.81
C ASN A 66 4.90 11.75 5.22
N HIS A 67 5.20 10.49 5.54
CA HIS A 67 6.56 10.05 5.81
C HIS A 67 7.38 10.03 4.51
N ARG A 68 8.57 10.62 4.55
CA ARG A 68 9.49 10.65 3.38
C ARG A 68 10.28 9.35 3.28
N ILE A 69 9.62 8.30 2.83
CA ILE A 69 10.18 6.96 2.66
C ILE A 69 9.90 6.43 1.25
N ASN A 70 10.77 5.55 0.76
CA ASN A 70 10.70 5.07 -0.62
C ASN A 70 9.40 4.33 -0.94
N ASP A 71 8.83 3.59 0.02
CA ASP A 71 7.60 2.84 -0.20
C ASP A 71 6.41 3.76 -0.54
N GLU A 72 6.32 4.97 0.04
CA GLU A 72 5.31 5.95 -0.35
C GLU A 72 5.48 6.41 -1.80
N ALA A 73 6.69 6.77 -2.20
CA ALA A 73 6.97 7.20 -3.57
C ALA A 73 6.64 6.09 -4.58
N GLU A 74 7.01 4.84 -4.26
CA GLU A 74 6.71 3.67 -5.08
C GLU A 74 5.21 3.39 -5.15
N ARG A 75 4.48 3.44 -4.03
CA ARG A 75 3.02 3.25 -3.98
C ARG A 75 2.29 4.32 -4.78
N LYS A 76 2.63 5.59 -4.57
CA LYS A 76 2.09 6.70 -5.36
C LYS A 76 2.35 6.51 -6.85
N GLN A 77 3.57 6.10 -7.23
CA GLN A 77 3.90 5.86 -8.64
C GLN A 77 3.04 4.73 -9.24
N GLY A 78 2.76 3.67 -8.47
CA GLY A 78 1.87 2.59 -8.90
C GLY A 78 0.45 3.09 -9.20
N TYR A 79 -0.09 3.96 -8.35
CA TYR A 79 -1.37 4.63 -8.59
C TYR A 79 -1.36 5.47 -9.86
N LEU A 80 -0.35 6.33 -10.03
CA LEU A 80 -0.21 7.19 -11.21
C LEU A 80 -0.08 6.39 -12.51
N ASN A 81 0.71 5.32 -12.50
CA ASN A 81 0.90 4.45 -13.66
C ASN A 81 -0.42 3.80 -14.10
N ALA A 82 -1.21 3.30 -13.16
CA ALA A 82 -2.50 2.70 -13.49
C ALA A 82 -3.48 3.72 -14.12
N LEU A 83 -3.55 4.94 -13.61
CA LEU A 83 -4.37 6.00 -14.19
C LEU A 83 -3.89 6.35 -15.61
N THR A 84 -2.58 6.56 -15.77
CA THR A 84 -1.97 6.95 -17.05
C THR A 84 -2.20 5.89 -18.13
N GLU A 85 -2.01 4.60 -17.82
CA GLU A 85 -2.21 3.51 -18.75
C GLU A 85 -3.66 3.42 -19.27
N HIS A 86 -4.62 3.82 -18.44
CA HIS A 86 -6.03 3.84 -18.81
C HIS A 86 -6.54 5.20 -19.31
N GLY A 87 -5.64 6.17 -19.53
CA GLY A 87 -5.99 7.51 -20.02
C GLY A 87 -6.86 8.31 -19.06
N ILE A 88 -6.80 8.00 -17.74
CA ILE A 88 -7.55 8.72 -16.71
C ILE A 88 -6.69 9.91 -16.24
N PRO A 89 -7.20 11.14 -16.32
CA PRO A 89 -6.47 12.32 -15.86
C PRO A 89 -6.13 12.24 -14.37
N VAL A 90 -4.91 12.60 -14.02
CA VAL A 90 -4.52 12.77 -12.61
C VAL A 90 -5.06 14.11 -12.13
N VAL A 91 -5.87 14.06 -11.07
CA VAL A 91 -6.40 15.26 -10.40
C VAL A 91 -5.55 15.52 -9.16
N GLU A 92 -4.86 16.66 -9.11
CA GLU A 92 -3.91 16.97 -8.03
C GLU A 92 -4.59 16.95 -6.65
N ASN A 93 -5.78 17.54 -6.54
CA ASN A 93 -6.55 17.55 -5.28
C ASN A 93 -7.13 16.17 -4.89
N ALA A 94 -7.03 15.16 -5.75
CA ALA A 94 -7.41 13.79 -5.41
C ALA A 94 -6.26 12.99 -4.78
N ILE A 95 -5.11 13.61 -4.53
CA ILE A 95 -3.94 13.01 -3.86
C ILE A 95 -3.68 13.76 -2.57
N VAL A 96 -3.90 13.10 -1.43
CA VAL A 96 -3.72 13.67 -0.09
C VAL A 96 -2.76 12.83 0.71
N HIS A 97 -1.90 13.48 1.51
CA HIS A 97 -0.94 12.80 2.38
C HIS A 97 -1.19 13.18 3.83
N SER A 98 -1.18 12.20 4.73
CA SER A 98 -1.27 12.39 6.17
C SER A 98 -0.45 11.32 6.91
N THR A 99 -0.51 11.32 8.25
CA THR A 99 0.14 10.30 9.09
C THR A 99 -0.40 8.90 8.74
N PRO A 100 0.45 7.86 8.62
CA PRO A 100 0.01 6.53 8.17
C PRO A 100 -0.64 5.69 9.28
N ASP A 101 -1.62 6.28 9.97
CA ASP A 101 -2.44 5.71 11.06
C ASP A 101 -3.94 5.92 10.81
N PHE A 102 -4.78 5.60 11.80
CA PHE A 102 -6.23 5.74 11.70
C PHE A 102 -6.66 7.20 11.60
N GLU A 103 -6.12 8.04 12.46
CA GLU A 103 -6.43 9.47 12.53
C GLU A 103 -6.01 10.19 11.24
N GLY A 104 -4.83 9.87 10.70
CA GLY A 104 -4.38 10.42 9.42
C GLY A 104 -5.23 9.94 8.25
N GLY A 105 -5.80 8.74 8.32
CA GLY A 105 -6.79 8.25 7.37
C GLY A 105 -8.09 9.03 7.39
N GLU A 106 -8.59 9.39 8.58
CA GLU A 106 -9.76 10.26 8.76
C GLU A 106 -9.50 11.65 8.19
N GLU A 107 -8.41 12.31 8.59
CA GLU A 107 -8.03 13.62 8.10
C GLU A 107 -7.92 13.65 6.56
N ALA A 108 -7.23 12.68 5.99
CA ALA A 108 -7.05 12.61 4.54
C ALA A 108 -8.39 12.41 3.81
N MET A 109 -9.31 11.61 4.34
CA MET A 109 -10.61 11.39 3.72
C MET A 109 -11.51 12.63 3.80
N ILE A 110 -11.51 13.34 4.94
CA ILE A 110 -12.20 14.63 5.06
C ILE A 110 -11.70 15.62 4.00
N ASN A 111 -10.39 15.73 3.84
CA ASN A 111 -9.78 16.59 2.85
C ASN A 111 -10.18 16.19 1.42
N LEU A 112 -10.13 14.90 1.10
CA LEU A 112 -10.53 14.39 -0.23
C LEU A 112 -11.98 14.75 -0.56
N LEU A 113 -12.91 14.54 0.38
CA LEU A 113 -14.33 14.83 0.19
C LEU A 113 -14.59 16.35 0.08
N SER A 114 -13.80 17.19 0.76
CA SER A 114 -13.97 18.64 0.73
C SER A 114 -13.60 19.28 -0.61
N TYR A 115 -12.72 18.65 -1.39
CA TYR A 115 -12.22 19.19 -2.65
C TYR A 115 -12.67 18.41 -3.89
N ASN A 116 -13.39 17.30 -3.72
CA ASN A 116 -13.71 16.40 -4.84
C ASN A 116 -15.11 15.78 -4.72
N ASP A 117 -16.12 16.49 -5.18
CA ASP A 117 -17.53 16.03 -5.14
C ASP A 117 -17.81 14.76 -5.97
N ASN A 118 -16.93 14.45 -6.93
CA ASN A 118 -17.14 13.37 -7.89
C ASN A 118 -16.36 12.09 -7.56
N LEU A 119 -15.65 12.03 -6.45
CA LEU A 119 -14.92 10.81 -6.08
C LEU A 119 -15.88 9.65 -5.85
N THR A 120 -15.52 8.51 -6.42
CA THR A 120 -16.28 7.25 -6.27
C THR A 120 -15.46 6.13 -5.65
N ALA A 121 -14.14 6.33 -5.54
CA ALA A 121 -13.26 5.34 -4.95
C ALA A 121 -11.97 5.98 -4.42
N VAL A 122 -11.29 5.26 -3.53
CA VAL A 122 -9.99 5.64 -3.01
C VAL A 122 -9.08 4.43 -2.84
N VAL A 123 -7.78 4.63 -3.09
CA VAL A 123 -6.71 3.72 -2.70
C VAL A 123 -5.98 4.34 -1.52
N ALA A 124 -5.91 3.61 -0.41
CA ALA A 124 -5.20 4.04 0.79
C ALA A 124 -3.80 3.41 0.87
N TYR A 125 -2.85 4.18 1.35
CA TYR A 125 -1.47 3.76 1.55
C TYR A 125 -1.35 2.48 2.39
N ASN A 126 -2.16 2.35 3.46
CA ASN A 126 -2.24 1.14 4.28
C ASN A 126 -3.67 0.88 4.80
N ASP A 127 -3.87 -0.26 5.47
CA ASP A 127 -5.17 -0.66 6.01
C ASP A 127 -5.63 0.20 7.20
N SER A 128 -4.69 0.80 7.96
CA SER A 128 -5.05 1.71 9.07
C SER A 128 -5.67 3.00 8.51
N MET A 129 -5.04 3.60 7.51
CA MET A 129 -5.62 4.78 6.83
C MET A 129 -6.93 4.45 6.12
N ALA A 130 -7.05 3.25 5.53
CA ALA A 130 -8.31 2.79 4.94
C ALA A 130 -9.42 2.66 5.98
N ALA A 131 -9.10 2.21 7.19
CA ALA A 131 -10.06 2.11 8.30
C ALA A 131 -10.54 3.49 8.76
N GLY A 132 -9.63 4.45 8.93
CA GLY A 132 -9.99 5.85 9.24
C GLY A 132 -10.86 6.46 8.13
N ALA A 133 -10.50 6.27 6.86
CA ALA A 133 -11.32 6.71 5.74
C ALA A 133 -12.73 6.09 5.73
N LEU A 134 -12.85 4.82 6.08
CA LEU A 134 -14.16 4.14 6.23
C LEU A 134 -15.00 4.75 7.36
N SER A 135 -14.38 5.16 8.48
CA SER A 135 -15.07 5.88 9.58
C SER A 135 -15.73 7.15 9.05
N VAL A 136 -14.96 7.99 8.37
CA VAL A 136 -15.46 9.26 7.79
C VAL A 136 -16.56 9.03 6.76
N LEU A 137 -16.42 8.04 5.87
CA LEU A 137 -17.46 7.71 4.90
C LEU A 137 -18.76 7.30 5.59
N ASN A 138 -18.66 6.50 6.65
CA ASN A 138 -19.83 6.04 7.42
C ASN A 138 -20.50 7.20 8.16
N GLU A 139 -19.76 8.11 8.79
CA GLU A 139 -20.26 9.30 9.48
C GLU A 139 -21.00 10.25 8.53
N ASN A 140 -20.53 10.36 7.29
CA ASN A 140 -21.16 11.12 6.23
C ASN A 140 -22.29 10.35 5.51
N ASN A 141 -22.70 9.18 6.01
CA ASN A 141 -23.70 8.31 5.42
C ASN A 141 -23.41 7.83 3.98
N ILE A 142 -22.16 7.84 3.56
CA ILE A 142 -21.71 7.35 2.26
C ILE A 142 -21.53 5.82 2.36
N LYS A 143 -22.33 5.07 1.64
CA LYS A 143 -22.37 3.61 1.74
C LYS A 143 -21.22 2.97 0.97
N VAL A 144 -20.35 2.22 1.68
CA VAL A 144 -19.31 1.37 1.09
C VAL A 144 -19.85 -0.07 1.05
N PRO A 145 -19.80 -0.78 -0.09
CA PRO A 145 -19.21 -0.37 -1.39
C PRO A 145 -20.21 0.30 -2.35
N LYS A 146 -21.49 0.48 -1.99
CA LYS A 146 -22.56 0.84 -2.93
C LYS A 146 -22.40 2.21 -3.59
N GLN A 147 -21.88 3.19 -2.87
CA GLN A 147 -21.68 4.57 -3.33
C GLN A 147 -20.21 4.91 -3.47
N PHE A 148 -19.35 4.23 -2.70
CA PHE A 148 -17.92 4.52 -2.67
C PHE A 148 -17.14 3.22 -2.47
N SER A 149 -16.05 3.03 -3.22
CA SER A 149 -15.18 1.86 -3.09
C SER A 149 -13.85 2.24 -2.44
N ILE A 150 -13.31 1.33 -1.60
CA ILE A 150 -12.01 1.55 -0.95
C ILE A 150 -11.14 0.30 -1.01
N ILE A 151 -9.85 0.51 -1.29
CA ILE A 151 -8.82 -0.54 -1.22
C ILE A 151 -7.70 -0.08 -0.31
N GLY A 152 -7.29 -0.94 0.61
CA GLY A 152 -6.15 -0.77 1.50
C GLY A 152 -4.88 -1.46 1.00
N PHE A 153 -3.88 -1.49 1.89
CA PHE A 153 -2.60 -2.16 1.66
C PHE A 153 -2.12 -2.76 2.99
N ASP A 154 -1.45 -3.92 2.97
CA ASP A 154 -0.80 -4.72 3.99
C ASP A 154 -1.53 -6.03 4.34
N ASP A 155 -2.85 -6.12 4.19
CA ASP A 155 -3.73 -7.22 4.66
C ASP A 155 -3.61 -7.44 6.18
N MET A 156 -3.61 -6.34 6.93
CA MET A 156 -3.59 -6.36 8.39
C MET A 156 -4.83 -7.09 8.97
N PRO A 157 -4.74 -7.65 10.18
CA PRO A 157 -5.89 -8.32 10.81
C PRO A 157 -7.16 -7.48 10.82
N ILE A 158 -7.05 -6.16 11.02
CA ILE A 158 -8.19 -5.22 11.03
C ILE A 158 -9.02 -5.30 9.75
N ALA A 159 -8.41 -5.53 8.58
CA ALA A 159 -9.09 -5.61 7.30
C ALA A 159 -10.22 -6.66 7.25
N ARG A 160 -10.15 -7.68 8.12
CA ARG A 160 -11.14 -8.76 8.23
C ARG A 160 -12.29 -8.42 9.15
N TYR A 161 -12.12 -7.43 10.02
CA TYR A 161 -13.09 -7.08 11.06
C TYR A 161 -13.83 -5.78 10.76
N LEU A 162 -13.37 -4.98 9.79
CA LEU A 162 -14.08 -3.81 9.30
C LEU A 162 -15.43 -4.17 8.67
N VAL A 163 -16.36 -3.23 8.67
CA VAL A 163 -17.66 -3.35 8.02
C VAL A 163 -17.81 -2.21 7.00
N PRO A 164 -17.78 -2.53 5.70
CA PRO A 164 -17.55 -3.85 5.09
C PRO A 164 -16.11 -4.35 5.30
N LYS A 165 -15.87 -5.68 5.18
CA LYS A 165 -14.52 -6.24 5.20
C LYS A 165 -13.70 -5.63 4.05
N LEU A 166 -12.50 -5.16 4.37
CA LEU A 166 -11.65 -4.38 3.47
C LEU A 166 -10.96 -5.25 2.41
N THR A 167 -11.16 -4.92 1.15
CA THR A 167 -10.32 -5.37 0.04
C THR A 167 -8.98 -4.67 0.16
N THR A 168 -7.88 -5.41 0.06
CA THR A 168 -6.54 -4.88 0.33
C THR A 168 -5.47 -5.62 -0.47
N ILE A 169 -4.29 -5.04 -0.55
CA ILE A 169 -3.10 -5.68 -1.11
C ILE A 169 -2.37 -6.41 0.01
N ARG A 170 -2.18 -7.72 -0.13
CA ARG A 170 -1.42 -8.52 0.82
C ARG A 170 0.07 -8.30 0.66
N TYR A 171 0.67 -7.95 1.76
CA TYR A 171 2.09 -7.88 2.00
C TYR A 171 2.57 -9.21 2.60
N PRO A 172 3.38 -10.01 1.89
CA PRO A 172 3.74 -11.35 2.36
C PRO A 172 4.84 -11.32 3.43
N ILE A 173 4.59 -10.60 4.54
CA ILE A 173 5.59 -10.30 5.58
C ILE A 173 6.23 -11.56 6.18
N ASP A 174 5.45 -12.63 6.39
CA ASP A 174 5.95 -13.89 6.95
C ASP A 174 6.99 -14.55 6.04
N LEU A 175 6.76 -14.55 4.73
CA LEU A 175 7.71 -15.06 3.75
C LEU A 175 8.97 -14.21 3.68
N MET A 176 8.81 -12.89 3.71
CA MET A 176 9.91 -11.93 3.68
C MET A 176 10.76 -12.05 4.96
N ALA A 177 10.13 -12.13 6.13
CA ALA A 177 10.82 -12.30 7.41
C ALA A 177 11.60 -13.62 7.48
N ASN A 178 10.98 -14.71 7.02
CA ASN A 178 11.65 -16.02 6.95
C ASN A 178 12.87 -15.97 6.02
N TYR A 179 12.72 -15.39 4.85
CA TYR A 179 13.83 -15.22 3.91
C TYR A 179 14.92 -14.31 4.49
N ALA A 180 14.58 -13.18 5.09
CA ALA A 180 15.52 -12.24 5.69
C ALA A 180 16.34 -12.92 6.83
N ALA A 181 15.69 -13.75 7.65
CA ALA A 181 16.38 -14.51 8.69
C ALA A 181 17.38 -15.52 8.09
N LYS A 182 16.98 -16.27 7.07
CA LYS A 182 17.88 -17.19 6.36
C LYS A 182 19.04 -16.45 5.69
N LEU A 183 18.76 -15.30 5.06
CA LEU A 183 19.78 -14.44 4.46
C LEU A 183 20.78 -13.97 5.51
N ALA A 184 20.31 -13.49 6.66
CA ALA A 184 21.21 -13.06 7.74
C ALA A 184 22.12 -14.19 8.22
N LEU A 185 21.62 -15.42 8.32
CA LEU A 185 22.42 -16.60 8.67
C LEU A 185 23.45 -16.93 7.58
N SER A 186 23.07 -16.90 6.31
CA SER A 186 23.98 -17.20 5.19
C SER A 186 25.12 -16.20 5.03
N LEU A 187 24.93 -14.95 5.48
CA LEU A 187 26.00 -13.95 5.48
C LEU A 187 27.08 -14.24 6.50
N VAL A 188 26.77 -15.00 7.56
CA VAL A 188 27.71 -15.43 8.60
C VAL A 188 28.22 -16.83 8.33
N ASP A 189 27.36 -17.75 7.92
CA ASP A 189 27.70 -19.12 7.57
C ASP A 189 27.66 -19.32 6.03
N LYS A 190 28.86 -19.30 5.42
CA LYS A 190 29.02 -19.44 3.96
C LYS A 190 28.63 -20.81 3.40
N SER A 191 28.33 -21.80 4.25
CA SER A 191 27.81 -23.10 3.81
C SER A 191 26.35 -23.03 3.35
N LEU A 192 25.63 -21.97 3.73
CA LEU A 192 24.23 -21.73 3.36
C LEU A 192 24.17 -20.93 2.06
N SER A 193 23.61 -21.53 1.01
CA SER A 193 23.33 -20.85 -0.26
C SER A 193 21.86 -20.48 -0.35
N LEU A 194 21.57 -19.22 -0.67
CA LEU A 194 20.22 -18.72 -0.90
C LEU A 194 20.12 -18.06 -2.28
N PRO A 195 18.93 -18.06 -2.89
CA PRO A 195 18.68 -17.26 -4.08
C PRO A 195 18.99 -15.78 -3.81
N ILE A 196 19.68 -15.14 -4.74
CA ILE A 196 20.01 -13.72 -4.63
C ILE A 196 18.76 -12.91 -4.98
N ASN A 197 18.36 -11.99 -4.07
CA ASN A 197 17.35 -10.96 -4.27
C ASN A 197 15.96 -11.46 -4.74
N PRO A 198 15.20 -12.21 -3.93
CA PRO A 198 13.83 -12.51 -4.28
C PRO A 198 12.99 -11.24 -4.15
N GLN A 199 12.43 -10.80 -5.25
CA GLN A 199 11.40 -9.78 -5.23
C GLN A 199 10.09 -10.44 -4.80
N PHE A 200 9.56 -10.03 -3.65
CA PHE A 200 8.27 -10.49 -3.17
C PHE A 200 7.15 -9.71 -3.85
N ASN A 201 6.24 -10.46 -4.48
CA ASN A 201 5.13 -9.86 -5.20
C ASN A 201 3.92 -9.68 -4.29
N PRO A 202 3.31 -8.49 -4.26
CA PRO A 202 2.05 -8.26 -3.57
C PRO A 202 0.90 -8.97 -4.30
N THR A 203 -0.15 -9.32 -3.56
CA THR A 203 -1.36 -9.94 -4.11
C THR A 203 -2.62 -9.25 -3.63
N LEU A 204 -3.62 -9.13 -4.51
CA LEU A 204 -4.93 -8.58 -4.14
C LEU A 204 -5.73 -9.61 -3.32
N VAL A 205 -6.22 -9.18 -2.16
CA VAL A 205 -7.18 -9.91 -1.33
C VAL A 205 -8.55 -9.26 -1.48
N ARG A 206 -9.40 -9.85 -2.31
CA ARG A 206 -10.77 -9.34 -2.53
C ARG A 206 -11.64 -9.62 -1.32
N ARG A 207 -12.37 -8.60 -0.87
CA ARG A 207 -13.40 -8.66 0.17
C ARG A 207 -14.64 -7.88 -0.28
N PHE A 208 -15.22 -7.05 0.58
CA PHE A 208 -16.53 -6.45 0.37
C PHE A 208 -16.52 -4.91 0.28
N SER A 209 -15.35 -4.27 0.20
CA SER A 209 -15.24 -2.81 0.14
C SER A 209 -15.15 -2.24 -1.28
N VAL A 210 -15.32 -3.08 -2.31
CA VAL A 210 -15.29 -2.67 -3.71
C VAL A 210 -16.50 -3.24 -4.44
N GLU A 211 -17.19 -2.39 -5.19
CA GLU A 211 -18.30 -2.74 -6.08
C GLU A 211 -18.14 -2.04 -7.44
N SER A 212 -18.92 -2.45 -8.43
CA SER A 212 -18.93 -1.81 -9.74
C SER A 212 -19.50 -0.39 -9.66
N ALA A 213 -18.81 0.58 -10.27
CA ALA A 213 -19.30 1.94 -10.46
C ALA A 213 -20.41 2.04 -11.53
N TYR A 214 -20.57 1.00 -12.34
CA TYR A 214 -21.68 0.94 -13.31
C TYR A 214 -22.99 0.66 -12.58
N PRO A 215 -24.11 1.36 -12.95
CA PRO A 215 -25.43 0.99 -12.45
C PRO A 215 -25.67 -0.49 -12.75
N LYS A 216 -26.10 -1.26 -11.73
CA LYS A 216 -26.59 -2.60 -11.98
C LYS A 216 -27.83 -2.44 -12.86
N GLU A 217 -27.83 -3.02 -14.07
CA GLU A 217 -29.07 -3.16 -14.84
C GLU A 217 -30.08 -3.84 -13.91
N GLU A 218 -31.14 -3.11 -13.58
CA GLU A 218 -32.28 -3.72 -12.87
C GLU A 218 -32.77 -4.86 -13.77
N LYS A 219 -32.55 -6.10 -13.33
CA LYS A 219 -33.18 -7.25 -13.95
C LYS A 219 -34.70 -7.04 -13.83
N ARG A 220 -35.32 -6.61 -14.93
CA ARG A 220 -36.78 -6.59 -15.10
C ARG A 220 -37.33 -8.01 -15.07
#